data_bf2c83246714028c7ebd402a2318a384
#
_entry.id   bf2c83246714028c7ebd402a2318a384
#
_cell.length_a   1.000
_cell.length_b   1.000
_cell.length_c   1.000
_cell.angle_alpha   90.00
_cell.angle_beta   90.00
_cell.angle_gamma   90.00
#
_symmetry.space_group_name_H-M   'P 1'
#
loop_
_entity.id
_entity.type
_entity.pdbx_description
1 polymer ?
#
loop_
_entity_poly.entity_id
_entity_poly.type
_entity_poly.pdbx_seq_one_letter_code
_entity_poly.pdbx_strand_id
1 'polypeptide(L)'
;MQQRLVDSYLEHTTAIFDFYEKASNDLFGYEPPQSLLVHCNWLQAEHIGEVFDLLRKRGYRFVSLEDALSDGVYSSPDEYVGEGTGWIEHWAITRGRHLQNSPQVPQWVLESSNKLRQQLAIPPTPSPDWSR
;
A
#
# COMPACT_ATOMS: atom_id res chain seq x y z
N MET A 1 10.58 20.92 -7.34
CA MET A 1 9.25 20.27 -7.17
C MET A 1 9.35 18.75 -7.35
N GLN A 2 9.97 18.30 -8.42
CA GLN A 2 10.13 16.85 -8.74
C GLN A 2 10.85 16.09 -7.63
N GLN A 3 12.05 16.53 -7.20
CA GLN A 3 12.81 15.87 -6.13
C GLN A 3 12.00 15.77 -4.83
N ARG A 4 11.30 16.82 -4.44
CA ARG A 4 10.45 16.82 -3.25
C ARG A 4 9.33 15.75 -3.33
N LEU A 5 8.79 15.52 -4.54
CA LEU A 5 7.77 14.48 -4.74
C LEU A 5 8.37 13.09 -4.58
N VAL A 6 9.56 12.86 -5.13
CA VAL A 6 10.29 11.60 -4.99
C VAL A 6 10.64 11.32 -3.52
N ASP A 7 11.20 12.32 -2.82
CA ASP A 7 11.52 12.19 -1.39
C ASP A 7 10.26 11.83 -0.59
N SER A 8 9.17 12.55 -0.82
CA SER A 8 7.88 12.29 -0.16
C SER A 8 7.30 10.91 -0.49
N TYR A 9 7.49 10.43 -1.71
CA TYR A 9 7.08 9.08 -2.12
C TYR A 9 7.86 7.99 -1.35
N LEU A 10 9.17 8.14 -1.24
CA LEU A 10 10.00 7.17 -0.51
C LEU A 10 9.75 7.21 1.00
N GLU A 11 9.57 8.39 1.58
CA GLU A 11 9.20 8.55 2.99
C GLU A 11 7.83 7.91 3.28
N HIS A 12 6.83 8.18 2.45
CA HIS A 12 5.51 7.59 2.60
C HIS A 12 5.54 6.07 2.44
N THR A 13 6.27 5.57 1.45
CA THR A 13 6.47 4.13 1.22
C THR A 13 7.13 3.46 2.43
N THR A 14 8.13 4.11 3.02
CA THR A 14 8.78 3.64 4.25
C THR A 14 7.77 3.52 5.40
N ALA A 15 6.97 4.57 5.61
CA ALA A 15 5.94 4.58 6.65
C ALA A 15 4.87 3.50 6.43
N ILE A 16 4.50 3.21 5.18
CA ILE A 16 3.59 2.12 4.84
C ILE A 16 4.19 0.76 5.24
N PHE A 17 5.46 0.53 4.96
CA PHE A 17 6.11 -0.73 5.37
C PHE A 17 6.16 -0.85 6.90
N ASP A 18 6.59 0.19 7.62
CA ASP A 18 6.58 0.21 9.09
C ASP A 18 5.19 -0.12 9.65
N PHE A 19 4.16 0.45 9.06
CA PHE A 19 2.77 0.22 9.46
C PHE A 19 2.35 -1.23 9.28
N TYR A 20 2.58 -1.83 8.10
CA TYR A 20 2.16 -3.19 7.83
C TYR A 20 3.03 -4.25 8.51
N GLU A 21 4.32 -4.02 8.68
CA GLU A 21 5.19 -4.88 9.50
C GLU A 21 4.67 -4.96 10.94
N LYS A 22 4.39 -3.78 11.53
CA LYS A 22 3.80 -3.73 12.87
C LYS A 22 2.43 -4.41 12.94
N ALA A 23 1.54 -4.10 11.99
CA ALA A 23 0.20 -4.68 11.95
C ALA A 23 0.25 -6.20 11.80
N SER A 24 1.16 -6.73 10.96
CA SER A 24 1.38 -8.16 10.78
C SER A 24 1.80 -8.84 12.08
N ASN A 25 2.80 -8.27 12.75
CA ASN A 25 3.26 -8.78 14.03
C ASN A 25 2.17 -8.74 15.12
N ASP A 26 1.38 -7.66 15.16
CA ASP A 26 0.29 -7.50 16.12
C ASP A 26 -0.89 -8.48 15.87
N LEU A 27 -1.11 -8.88 14.61
CA LEU A 27 -2.22 -9.77 14.22
C LEU A 27 -1.84 -11.24 14.24
N PHE A 28 -0.63 -11.58 13.83
CA PHE A 28 -0.20 -12.95 13.55
C PHE A 28 0.97 -13.41 14.43
N GLY A 29 1.70 -12.48 15.06
CA GLY A 29 2.94 -12.76 15.80
C GLY A 29 4.16 -12.93 14.89
N TYR A 30 4.03 -12.67 13.59
CA TYR A 30 5.10 -12.71 12.59
C TYR A 30 4.72 -11.86 11.37
N GLU A 31 5.67 -11.66 10.48
CA GLU A 31 5.46 -10.97 9.21
C GLU A 31 5.28 -12.00 8.09
N PRO A 32 4.05 -12.26 7.63
CA PRO A 32 3.82 -13.16 6.50
C PRO A 32 4.35 -12.53 5.20
N PRO A 33 4.67 -13.34 4.18
CA PRO A 33 4.95 -12.85 2.85
C PRO A 33 3.81 -11.97 2.35
N GLN A 34 4.14 -10.83 1.72
CA GLN A 34 3.15 -9.87 1.27
C GLN A 34 3.32 -9.57 -0.23
N SER A 35 2.23 -9.20 -0.86
CA SER A 35 2.21 -8.73 -2.24
C SER A 35 2.19 -7.22 -2.29
N LEU A 36 3.16 -6.62 -2.97
CA LEU A 36 3.19 -5.18 -3.21
C LEU A 36 2.53 -4.87 -4.55
N LEU A 37 1.35 -4.26 -4.51
CA LEU A 37 0.69 -3.75 -5.70
C LEU A 37 1.31 -2.41 -6.10
N VAL A 38 1.77 -2.33 -7.33
CA VAL A 38 2.30 -1.09 -7.91
C VAL A 38 1.54 -0.71 -9.18
N HIS A 39 1.39 0.59 -9.42
CA HIS A 39 0.73 1.10 -10.62
C HIS A 39 1.77 1.49 -11.67
N CYS A 40 1.44 1.26 -12.95
CA CYS A 40 2.29 1.70 -14.06
C CYS A 40 2.14 3.22 -14.26
N ASN A 41 3.01 3.98 -13.61
CA ASN A 41 3.09 5.43 -13.74
C ASN A 41 4.56 5.89 -13.76
N TRP A 42 4.80 7.14 -14.13
CA TRP A 42 6.14 7.70 -14.24
C TRP A 42 6.96 7.58 -12.94
N LEU A 43 6.38 7.92 -11.79
CA LEU A 43 7.07 7.90 -10.51
C LEU A 43 7.58 6.51 -10.17
N GLN A 44 6.76 5.49 -10.40
CA GLN A 44 7.16 4.10 -10.16
C GLN A 44 8.14 3.59 -11.23
N ALA A 45 7.95 3.96 -12.50
CA ALA A 45 8.87 3.53 -13.55
C ALA A 45 10.31 4.01 -13.31
N GLU A 46 10.50 5.22 -12.80
CA GLU A 46 11.82 5.79 -12.54
C GLU A 46 12.38 5.43 -11.14
N HIS A 47 11.52 5.23 -10.14
CA HIS A 47 11.93 5.13 -8.73
C HIS A 47 11.59 3.80 -8.03
N ILE A 48 11.09 2.80 -8.77
CA ILE A 48 10.82 1.48 -8.17
C ILE A 48 12.09 0.79 -7.68
N GLY A 49 13.24 1.10 -8.30
CA GLY A 49 14.54 0.60 -7.87
C GLY A 49 14.88 0.97 -6.43
N GLU A 50 14.63 2.23 -6.03
CA GLU A 50 14.86 2.71 -4.67
C GLU A 50 13.92 2.01 -3.66
N VAL A 51 12.67 1.71 -4.07
CA VAL A 51 11.74 0.93 -3.24
C VAL A 51 12.25 -0.49 -3.05
N PHE A 52 12.76 -1.13 -4.09
CA PHE A 52 13.34 -2.47 -3.97
C PHE A 52 14.60 -2.48 -3.11
N ASP A 53 15.43 -1.46 -3.20
CA ASP A 53 16.61 -1.32 -2.36
C ASP A 53 16.23 -1.06 -0.89
N LEU A 54 15.18 -0.28 -0.65
CA LEU A 54 14.60 -0.11 0.68
C LEU A 54 14.14 -1.45 1.27
N LEU A 55 13.40 -2.25 0.51
CA LEU A 55 12.95 -3.58 0.93
C LEU A 55 14.11 -4.52 1.23
N ARG A 56 15.15 -4.56 0.36
CA ARG A 56 16.37 -5.37 0.60
C ARG A 56 17.08 -4.94 1.87
N LYS A 57 17.23 -3.64 2.12
CA LYS A 57 17.85 -3.11 3.35
C LYS A 57 17.07 -3.48 4.61
N ARG A 58 15.76 -3.66 4.50
CA ARG A 58 14.87 -4.13 5.58
C ARG A 58 14.90 -5.67 5.74
N GLY A 59 15.64 -6.38 4.90
CA GLY A 59 15.81 -7.83 4.98
C GLY A 59 14.80 -8.63 4.15
N TYR A 60 13.98 -7.97 3.34
CA TYR A 60 13.02 -8.66 2.45
C TYR A 60 13.73 -9.42 1.33
N ARG A 61 13.14 -10.57 0.99
CA ARG A 61 13.46 -11.36 -0.19
C ARG A 61 12.29 -11.34 -1.15
N PHE A 62 12.56 -11.20 -2.43
CA PHE A 62 11.54 -11.37 -3.46
C PHE A 62 11.36 -12.87 -3.75
N VAL A 63 10.14 -13.31 -3.76
CA VAL A 63 9.73 -14.70 -4.02
C VAL A 63 8.66 -14.73 -5.10
N SER A 64 8.33 -15.90 -5.60
CA SER A 64 7.17 -16.04 -6.51
C SER A 64 5.85 -15.76 -5.77
N LEU A 65 4.81 -15.38 -6.51
CA LEU A 65 3.48 -15.20 -5.91
C LEU A 65 2.97 -16.52 -5.31
N GLU A 66 3.25 -17.64 -5.96
CA GLU A 66 2.90 -18.99 -5.47
C GLU A 66 3.56 -19.28 -4.12
N ASP A 67 4.85 -18.99 -4.00
CA ASP A 67 5.57 -19.15 -2.73
C ASP A 67 4.99 -18.25 -1.64
N ALA A 68 4.69 -16.98 -1.96
CA ALA A 68 4.10 -16.06 -1.00
C ALA A 68 2.72 -16.55 -0.53
N LEU A 69 1.85 -16.97 -1.45
CA LEU A 69 0.49 -17.44 -1.15
C LEU A 69 0.45 -18.81 -0.48
N SER A 70 1.57 -19.55 -0.43
CA SER A 70 1.67 -20.81 0.29
C SER A 70 1.68 -20.66 1.81
N ASP A 71 1.89 -19.43 2.32
CA ASP A 71 1.82 -19.15 3.75
C ASP A 71 0.41 -19.38 4.29
N GLY A 72 0.31 -20.02 5.45
CA GLY A 72 -0.95 -20.40 6.08
C GLY A 72 -1.88 -19.21 6.38
N VAL A 73 -1.34 -17.99 6.46
CA VAL A 73 -2.15 -16.78 6.67
C VAL A 73 -3.16 -16.56 5.55
N TYR A 74 -2.82 -16.94 4.31
CA TYR A 74 -3.71 -16.80 3.15
C TYR A 74 -4.89 -17.80 3.14
N SER A 75 -4.88 -18.76 4.05
CA SER A 75 -6.03 -19.63 4.34
C SER A 75 -6.91 -19.09 5.49
N SER A 76 -6.57 -17.92 6.04
CA SER A 76 -7.37 -17.30 7.10
C SER A 76 -8.74 -16.88 6.57
N PRO A 77 -9.81 -16.98 7.38
CA PRO A 77 -11.10 -16.43 7.01
C PRO A 77 -11.01 -14.95 6.65
N ASP A 78 -11.70 -14.56 5.59
CA ASP A 78 -11.91 -13.18 5.18
C ASP A 78 -13.40 -12.94 5.01
N GLU A 79 -13.99 -12.26 6.00
CA GLU A 79 -15.43 -11.92 6.04
C GLU A 79 -15.67 -10.45 5.67
N TYR A 80 -14.61 -9.74 5.25
CA TYR A 80 -14.74 -8.35 4.88
C TYR A 80 -15.47 -8.19 3.54
N VAL A 81 -16.52 -7.39 3.56
CA VAL A 81 -17.29 -7.00 2.37
C VAL A 81 -17.24 -5.48 2.28
N GLY A 82 -16.32 -4.95 1.49
CA GLY A 82 -16.13 -3.50 1.35
C GLY A 82 -15.06 -3.17 0.31
N GLU A 83 -14.77 -1.88 0.15
CA GLU A 83 -13.86 -1.37 -0.87
C GLU A 83 -12.48 -1.03 -0.29
N GLY A 84 -11.46 -1.14 -1.14
CA GLY A 84 -10.25 -0.33 -1.09
C GLY A 84 -9.26 -0.58 0.04
N THR A 85 -9.25 -1.77 0.65
CA THR A 85 -8.27 -2.12 1.68
C THR A 85 -7.39 -3.30 1.27
N GLY A 86 -6.27 -3.50 1.97
CA GLY A 86 -5.37 -4.63 1.76
C GLY A 86 -5.76 -5.87 2.60
N TRP A 87 -5.09 -6.99 2.35
CA TRP A 87 -5.35 -8.26 3.04
C TRP A 87 -5.22 -8.16 4.57
N ILE A 88 -4.26 -7.40 5.06
CA ILE A 88 -4.02 -7.26 6.51
C ILE A 88 -5.19 -6.53 7.17
N GLU A 89 -5.75 -5.50 6.53
CA GLU A 89 -6.95 -4.82 7.01
C GLU A 89 -8.16 -5.75 7.00
N HIS A 90 -8.36 -6.54 5.94
CA HIS A 90 -9.44 -7.52 5.86
C HIS A 90 -9.39 -8.51 7.04
N TRP A 91 -8.21 -9.08 7.26
CA TRP A 91 -8.03 -10.03 8.36
C TRP A 91 -8.13 -9.38 9.73
N ALA A 92 -7.74 -8.11 9.87
CA ALA A 92 -7.95 -7.37 11.10
C ALA A 92 -9.45 -7.17 11.38
N ILE A 93 -10.21 -6.71 10.40
CA ILE A 93 -11.65 -6.47 10.49
C ILE A 93 -12.40 -7.78 10.79
N THR A 94 -12.08 -8.86 10.09
CA THR A 94 -12.66 -10.19 10.31
C THR A 94 -12.43 -10.68 11.74
N ARG A 95 -11.33 -10.24 12.38
CA ARG A 95 -11.02 -10.53 13.79
C ARG A 95 -11.56 -9.49 14.76
N GLY A 96 -12.46 -8.60 14.31
CA GLY A 96 -13.04 -7.53 15.13
C GLY A 96 -12.04 -6.43 15.54
N ARG A 97 -10.94 -6.27 14.79
CA ARG A 97 -9.91 -5.25 15.02
C ARG A 97 -9.90 -4.24 13.89
N HIS A 98 -9.55 -3.01 14.22
CA HIS A 98 -9.35 -1.93 13.24
C HIS A 98 -7.93 -1.40 13.36
N LEU A 99 -7.21 -1.38 12.24
CA LEU A 99 -5.89 -0.78 12.20
C LEU A 99 -6.03 0.74 12.29
N GLN A 100 -5.28 1.34 13.20
CA GLN A 100 -5.32 2.78 13.44
C GLN A 100 -4.05 3.45 12.91
N ASN A 101 -4.15 4.72 12.57
CA ASN A 101 -3.01 5.55 12.18
C ASN A 101 -2.31 5.06 10.88
N SER A 102 -3.07 4.55 9.93
CA SER A 102 -2.55 4.27 8.59
C SER A 102 -1.90 5.53 8.01
N PRO A 103 -0.68 5.43 7.47
CA PRO A 103 0.01 6.56 6.85
C PRO A 103 -0.84 7.19 5.75
N GLN A 104 -0.95 8.52 5.80
CA GLN A 104 -1.73 9.27 4.83
C GLN A 104 -0.82 9.98 3.83
N VAL A 105 -1.27 10.06 2.59
CA VAL A 105 -0.57 10.86 1.57
C VAL A 105 -0.48 12.32 2.06
N PRO A 106 0.70 12.96 2.00
CA PRO A 106 0.84 14.34 2.45
C PRO A 106 -0.13 15.28 1.76
N GLN A 107 -0.76 16.17 2.54
CA GLN A 107 -1.79 17.09 2.06
C GLN A 107 -1.34 17.92 0.85
N TRP A 108 -0.08 18.39 0.83
CA TRP A 108 0.45 19.17 -0.28
C TRP A 108 0.50 18.39 -1.61
N VAL A 109 0.64 17.06 -1.56
CA VAL A 109 0.61 16.19 -2.75
C VAL A 109 -0.80 16.17 -3.31
N LEU A 110 -1.80 15.98 -2.45
CA LEU A 110 -3.22 15.99 -2.82
C LEU A 110 -3.63 17.34 -3.42
N GLU A 111 -3.23 18.44 -2.80
CA GLU A 111 -3.50 19.81 -3.28
C GLU A 111 -2.85 20.07 -4.63
N SER A 112 -1.59 19.66 -4.80
CA SER A 112 -0.87 19.80 -6.08
C SER A 112 -1.52 18.98 -7.19
N SER A 113 -1.96 17.76 -6.89
CA SER A 113 -2.67 16.91 -7.84
C SER A 113 -4.01 17.52 -8.26
N ASN A 114 -4.79 18.00 -7.29
CA ASN A 114 -6.09 18.66 -7.56
C ASN A 114 -5.92 19.91 -8.42
N LYS A 115 -4.92 20.74 -8.10
CA LYS A 115 -4.62 21.94 -8.88
C LYS A 115 -4.24 21.60 -10.33
N LEU A 116 -3.41 20.58 -10.52
CA LEU A 116 -3.02 20.11 -11.85
C LEU A 116 -4.21 19.58 -12.64
N ARG A 117 -5.07 18.77 -12.00
CA ARG A 117 -6.31 18.26 -12.63
C ARG A 117 -7.22 19.38 -13.09
N GLN A 118 -7.40 20.43 -12.27
CA GLN A 118 -8.19 21.60 -12.64
C GLN A 118 -7.58 22.35 -13.83
N GLN A 119 -6.26 22.54 -13.85
CA GLN A 119 -5.55 23.22 -14.96
C GLN A 119 -5.65 22.45 -16.27
N LEU A 120 -5.67 21.11 -16.22
CA LEU A 120 -5.74 20.24 -17.38
C LEU A 120 -7.18 19.87 -17.76
N ALA A 121 -8.19 20.41 -17.06
CA ALA A 121 -9.60 20.06 -17.23
C ALA A 121 -9.87 18.53 -17.19
N ILE A 122 -9.07 17.80 -16.40
CA ILE A 122 -9.26 16.35 -16.24
C ILE A 122 -10.46 16.11 -15.31
N PRO A 123 -11.51 15.41 -15.77
CA PRO A 123 -12.65 15.12 -14.93
C PRO A 123 -12.23 14.29 -13.69
N PRO A 124 -12.97 14.38 -12.59
CA PRO A 124 -12.74 13.50 -11.45
C PRO A 124 -12.84 12.03 -11.90
N THR A 125 -11.94 11.20 -11.40
CA THR A 125 -12.05 9.76 -11.62
C THR A 125 -13.36 9.28 -10.99
N PRO A 126 -14.29 8.68 -11.73
CA PRO A 126 -15.50 8.14 -11.13
C PRO A 126 -15.09 7.09 -10.08
N SER A 127 -15.74 7.10 -8.94
CA SER A 127 -15.60 6.00 -8.00
C SER A 127 -16.00 4.71 -8.70
N PRO A 128 -15.20 3.64 -8.60
CA PRO A 128 -15.62 2.36 -9.16
C PRO A 128 -16.97 1.96 -8.55
N ASP A 129 -17.93 1.65 -9.39
CA ASP A 129 -19.21 1.08 -8.95
C ASP A 129 -19.01 -0.43 -8.76
N TRP A 130 -18.73 -0.84 -7.53
CA TRP A 130 -18.58 -2.25 -7.14
C TRP A 130 -19.91 -2.92 -6.76
N SER A 131 -21.06 -2.28 -7.06
CA SER A 131 -22.39 -2.80 -6.69
C SER A 131 -22.88 -3.96 -7.56
N ARG A 132 -22.00 -4.62 -8.33
CA ARG A 132 -22.37 -5.75 -9.19
C ARG A 132 -21.79 -7.05 -8.70
#